data_ef545a823e449fcd8641b0582cc127e0
#
_entry.id   ef545a823e449fcd8641b0582cc127e0
#
_cell.length_a   1.000
_cell.length_b   1.000
_cell.length_c   1.000
_cell.angle_alpha   90.00
_cell.angle_beta   90.00
_cell.angle_gamma   90.00
#
_symmetry.space_group_name_H-M   'P 1'
#
loop_
_entity.id
_entity.type
_entity.pdbx_description
1 polymer ?
#
loop_
_entity_poly.entity_id
_entity_poly.type
_entity_poly.pdbx_seq_one_letter_code
_entity_poly.pdbx_strand_id
1 'polypeptide(L)'
;MQFRKKTIRILVLFLYSDPESANFARNRTWEYLLIFLLVLNFTSPLLLAVLYVYLTRDEEGVIEYWAIGYEFQEKRCGMITTFIGVYSYFAVYVEYPCLCTLSVCVLVNRYVLLLFQFDESLRKMEFSMFPTKCFRVVNKYTEIEKKILLLKDTLSAPMFIMLLGSFFNIYTALSNTLKEDVPSYYWIELGSNASTGTVIIFSLTFCCSRIPENMLKIKTTLGSLIDKHQFKYQNGNEEMKCLKRVEKKDVIYMSAGDVVDFRISFLLTAFGTLLTYSILIVNLN
;
A
#
# COMPACT_ATOMS: atom_id res chain seq x y z
N MET A 1 18.91 10.18 0.66
CA MET A 1 18.71 8.74 0.44
C MET A 1 19.22 7.85 1.60
N GLN A 2 20.42 8.05 2.12
CA GLN A 2 20.97 7.25 3.23
C GLN A 2 20.13 7.28 4.53
N PHE A 3 19.55 8.43 4.90
CA PHE A 3 18.72 8.55 6.10
C PHE A 3 17.49 7.64 6.07
N ARG A 4 16.77 7.61 4.95
CA ARG A 4 15.57 6.73 4.77
C ARG A 4 15.94 5.25 4.84
N LYS A 5 17.06 4.84 4.27
CA LYS A 5 17.55 3.46 4.34
C LYS A 5 17.81 3.03 5.80
N LYS A 6 18.43 3.89 6.60
CA LYS A 6 18.66 3.66 8.03
C LYS A 6 17.36 3.54 8.81
N THR A 7 16.40 4.42 8.52
CA THR A 7 15.08 4.43 9.19
C THR A 7 14.28 3.17 8.88
N ILE A 8 14.20 2.75 7.61
CA ILE A 8 13.54 1.49 7.22
C ILE A 8 14.20 0.30 7.92
N ARG A 9 15.53 0.26 7.98
CA ARG A 9 16.23 -0.81 8.69
C ARG A 9 15.87 -0.85 10.18
N ILE A 10 15.75 0.29 10.84
CA ILE A 10 15.32 0.37 12.26
C ILE A 10 13.89 -0.14 12.41
N LEU A 11 12.97 0.26 11.53
CA LEU A 11 11.58 -0.19 11.55
C LEU A 11 11.47 -1.70 11.36
N VAL A 12 12.21 -2.26 10.42
CA VAL A 12 12.25 -3.71 10.16
C VAL A 12 12.86 -4.45 11.35
N LEU A 13 14.00 -4.00 11.89
CA LEU A 13 14.64 -4.62 13.05
C LEU A 13 13.73 -4.63 14.29
N PHE A 14 12.95 -3.56 14.49
CA PHE A 14 11.97 -3.51 15.58
C PHE A 14 10.91 -4.62 15.45
N LEU A 15 10.39 -4.85 14.25
CA LEU A 15 9.41 -5.90 14.00
C LEU A 15 9.97 -7.31 14.24
N TYR A 16 11.27 -7.52 13.97
CA TYR A 16 11.94 -8.81 14.20
C TYR A 16 12.38 -9.02 15.66
N SER A 17 12.57 -7.96 16.44
CA SER A 17 12.99 -8.06 17.83
C SER A 17 11.86 -8.40 18.81
N ASP A 18 10.60 -8.31 18.39
CA ASP A 18 9.45 -8.68 19.22
C ASP A 18 9.13 -10.18 19.02
N PRO A 19 9.41 -11.06 20.01
CA PRO A 19 9.23 -12.51 19.90
C PRO A 19 7.76 -12.92 19.74
N GLU A 20 6.80 -12.09 20.18
CA GLU A 20 5.37 -12.33 19.98
C GLU A 20 4.98 -12.11 18.51
N SER A 21 5.61 -11.15 17.82
CA SER A 21 5.37 -10.90 16.40
C SER A 21 5.91 -12.03 15.50
N ALA A 22 6.99 -12.69 15.93
CA ALA A 22 7.61 -13.78 15.18
C ALA A 22 6.74 -15.04 15.11
N ASN A 23 5.97 -15.34 16.16
CA ASN A 23 5.09 -16.53 16.18
C ASN A 23 3.86 -16.37 15.29
N PHE A 24 3.33 -15.15 15.12
CA PHE A 24 2.19 -14.89 14.24
C PHE A 24 2.62 -14.75 12.76
N ALA A 25 3.90 -14.44 12.51
CA ALA A 25 4.47 -14.41 11.15
C ALA A 25 4.45 -15.79 10.46
N ARG A 26 4.21 -16.88 11.20
CA ARG A 26 4.20 -18.26 10.73
C ARG A 26 2.84 -18.70 10.14
N ASN A 27 1.98 -17.77 9.74
CA ASN A 27 0.77 -18.15 9.03
C ASN A 27 1.12 -18.53 7.58
N ARG A 28 1.23 -19.84 7.32
CA ARG A 28 1.57 -20.41 6.00
C ARG A 28 0.71 -19.86 4.87
N THR A 29 -0.57 -19.59 5.13
CA THR A 29 -1.48 -19.04 4.12
C THR A 29 -1.01 -17.66 3.63
N TRP A 30 -0.51 -16.82 4.55
CA TRP A 30 0.01 -15.49 4.21
C TRP A 30 1.32 -15.56 3.41
N GLU A 31 2.19 -16.50 3.75
CA GLU A 31 3.43 -16.76 3.00
C GLU A 31 3.13 -17.21 1.57
N TYR A 32 2.20 -18.16 1.40
CA TYR A 32 1.77 -18.61 0.06
C TYR A 32 1.15 -17.49 -0.77
N LEU A 33 0.32 -16.64 -0.14
CA LEU A 33 -0.26 -15.47 -0.82
C LEU A 33 0.84 -14.51 -1.30
N LEU A 34 1.83 -14.21 -0.47
CA LEU A 34 2.94 -13.33 -0.84
C LEU A 34 3.77 -13.93 -1.99
N ILE A 35 4.09 -15.22 -1.91
CA ILE A 35 4.82 -15.91 -2.98
C ILE A 35 4.00 -15.86 -4.27
N PHE A 36 2.70 -16.14 -4.21
CA PHE A 36 1.82 -16.05 -5.37
C PHE A 36 1.80 -14.65 -5.98
N LEU A 37 1.66 -13.62 -5.17
CA LEU A 37 1.67 -12.21 -5.64
C LEU A 37 3.02 -11.83 -6.25
N LEU A 38 4.14 -12.30 -5.69
CA LEU A 38 5.47 -12.08 -6.25
C LEU A 38 5.62 -12.79 -7.60
N VAL A 39 5.24 -14.06 -7.69
CA VAL A 39 5.29 -14.82 -8.97
C VAL A 39 4.43 -14.13 -10.02
N LEU A 40 3.20 -13.74 -9.67
CA LEU A 40 2.29 -13.02 -10.57
C LEU A 40 2.93 -11.70 -11.05
N ASN A 41 3.55 -10.95 -10.14
CA ASN A 41 4.18 -9.68 -10.47
C ASN A 41 5.37 -9.85 -11.44
N PHE A 42 6.22 -10.86 -11.24
CA PHE A 42 7.37 -11.12 -12.13
C PHE A 42 6.97 -11.74 -13.48
N THR A 43 5.87 -12.49 -13.52
CA THR A 43 5.42 -13.12 -14.77
C THR A 43 4.56 -12.19 -15.62
N SER A 44 3.88 -11.21 -15.03
CA SER A 44 2.97 -10.32 -15.77
C SER A 44 3.64 -9.49 -16.87
N PRO A 45 4.81 -8.85 -16.68
CA PRO A 45 5.47 -8.10 -17.76
C PRO A 45 5.88 -8.99 -18.94
N LEU A 46 6.33 -10.22 -18.64
CA LEU A 46 6.70 -11.20 -19.65
C LEU A 46 5.49 -11.58 -20.51
N LEU A 47 4.37 -11.92 -19.87
CA LEU A 47 3.14 -12.31 -20.58
C LEU A 47 2.58 -11.14 -21.40
N LEU A 48 2.57 -9.92 -20.84
CA LEU A 48 2.14 -8.73 -21.55
C LEU A 48 3.04 -8.42 -22.76
N ALA A 49 4.37 -8.57 -22.61
CA ALA A 49 5.31 -8.35 -23.71
C ALA A 49 5.13 -9.38 -24.83
N VAL A 50 4.94 -10.67 -24.50
CA VAL A 50 4.66 -11.71 -25.50
C VAL A 50 3.36 -11.43 -26.25
N LEU A 51 2.29 -11.06 -25.52
CA LEU A 51 1.00 -10.75 -26.11
C LEU A 51 1.08 -9.51 -27.01
N TYR A 52 1.80 -8.47 -26.59
CA TYR A 52 2.00 -7.26 -27.37
C TYR A 52 2.74 -7.56 -28.68
N VAL A 53 3.86 -8.27 -28.62
CA VAL A 53 4.63 -8.65 -29.81
C VAL A 53 3.81 -9.55 -30.75
N TYR A 54 2.99 -10.43 -30.20
CA TYR A 54 2.09 -11.26 -31.02
C TYR A 54 1.07 -10.42 -31.80
N LEU A 55 0.49 -9.40 -31.17
CA LEU A 55 -0.49 -8.52 -31.83
C LEU A 55 0.16 -7.54 -32.82
N THR A 56 1.41 -7.14 -32.58
CA THR A 56 2.11 -6.15 -33.40
C THR A 56 3.04 -6.76 -34.44
N ARG A 57 3.05 -8.09 -34.61
CA ARG A 57 3.99 -8.80 -35.49
C ARG A 57 3.93 -8.35 -36.97
N ASP A 58 2.78 -7.83 -37.41
CA ASP A 58 2.54 -7.43 -38.79
C ASP A 58 2.47 -5.90 -38.96
N GLU A 59 2.72 -5.15 -37.88
CA GLU A 59 2.70 -3.69 -37.81
C GLU A 59 4.15 -3.14 -37.91
N GLU A 60 4.60 -2.86 -39.13
CA GLU A 60 5.99 -2.39 -39.38
C GLU A 60 6.32 -1.10 -38.60
N GLY A 61 5.40 -0.15 -38.52
CA GLY A 61 5.61 1.11 -37.79
C GLY A 61 5.83 0.94 -36.28
N VAL A 62 5.28 -0.14 -35.66
CA VAL A 62 5.53 -0.45 -34.25
C VAL A 62 6.92 -1.03 -34.06
N ILE A 63 7.35 -1.87 -34.97
CA ILE A 63 8.71 -2.45 -34.95
C ILE A 63 9.74 -1.34 -35.08
N GLU A 64 9.56 -0.43 -36.02
CA GLU A 64 10.41 0.74 -36.24
C GLU A 64 10.47 1.66 -35.01
N TYR A 65 9.31 1.91 -34.37
CA TYR A 65 9.24 2.70 -33.13
C TYR A 65 10.13 2.13 -32.01
N TRP A 66 10.03 0.82 -31.74
CA TRP A 66 10.84 0.17 -30.71
C TRP A 66 12.30 -0.01 -31.10
N ALA A 67 12.60 0.01 -32.39
CA ALA A 67 13.94 -0.01 -32.97
C ALA A 67 14.58 1.39 -33.07
N ILE A 68 13.93 2.43 -32.54
CA ILE A 68 14.42 3.82 -32.58
C ILE A 68 14.69 4.29 -34.02
N GLY A 69 13.75 3.96 -34.94
CA GLY A 69 13.84 4.33 -36.34
C GLY A 69 14.81 3.45 -37.18
N TYR A 70 15.29 2.33 -36.63
CA TYR A 70 16.18 1.43 -37.36
C TYR A 70 15.36 0.36 -38.11
N GLU A 71 15.53 0.27 -39.42
CA GLU A 71 14.91 -0.75 -40.26
C GLU A 71 15.76 -2.04 -40.24
N PHE A 72 15.19 -3.13 -39.75
CA PHE A 72 15.85 -4.43 -39.78
C PHE A 72 15.62 -5.16 -41.08
N GLN A 73 16.67 -5.70 -41.67
CA GLN A 73 16.56 -6.57 -42.84
C GLN A 73 15.80 -7.87 -42.53
N GLU A 74 15.93 -8.37 -41.33
CA GLU A 74 15.25 -9.57 -40.86
C GLU A 74 14.11 -9.19 -39.89
N LYS A 75 12.87 -9.58 -40.21
CA LYS A 75 11.69 -9.40 -39.34
C LYS A 75 11.89 -9.97 -37.93
N ARG A 76 12.66 -11.06 -37.80
CA ARG A 76 12.96 -11.68 -36.49
C ARG A 76 13.74 -10.76 -35.57
N CYS A 77 14.73 -10.04 -36.09
CA CYS A 77 15.53 -9.10 -35.29
C CYS A 77 14.66 -7.93 -34.80
N GLY A 78 13.78 -7.41 -35.64
CA GLY A 78 12.79 -6.39 -35.27
C GLY A 78 11.87 -6.88 -34.15
N MET A 79 11.31 -8.08 -34.24
CA MET A 79 10.46 -8.65 -33.19
C MET A 79 11.19 -8.84 -31.85
N ILE A 80 12.45 -9.27 -31.86
CA ILE A 80 13.26 -9.41 -30.63
C ILE A 80 13.49 -8.03 -29.99
N THR A 81 13.81 -7.03 -30.78
CA THR A 81 14.00 -5.65 -30.28
C THR A 81 12.72 -5.10 -29.68
N THR A 82 11.58 -5.26 -30.37
CA THR A 82 10.25 -4.91 -29.86
C THR A 82 9.97 -5.61 -28.54
N PHE A 83 10.24 -6.92 -28.45
CA PHE A 83 10.04 -7.67 -27.21
C PHE A 83 10.86 -7.10 -26.04
N ILE A 84 12.14 -6.83 -26.26
CA ILE A 84 13.03 -6.28 -25.21
C ILE A 84 12.53 -4.89 -24.78
N GLY A 85 12.16 -4.03 -25.74
CA GLY A 85 11.64 -2.69 -25.46
C GLY A 85 10.34 -2.74 -24.67
N VAL A 86 9.37 -3.53 -25.13
CA VAL A 86 8.05 -3.67 -24.48
C VAL A 86 8.17 -4.35 -23.11
N TYR A 87 9.01 -5.38 -22.99
CA TYR A 87 9.29 -6.00 -21.69
C TYR A 87 9.87 -5.00 -20.70
N SER A 88 10.85 -4.21 -21.15
CA SER A 88 11.45 -3.15 -20.30
C SER A 88 10.42 -2.10 -19.89
N TYR A 89 9.52 -1.73 -20.79
CA TYR A 89 8.41 -0.83 -20.51
C TYR A 89 7.49 -1.39 -19.41
N PHE A 90 6.99 -2.62 -19.55
CA PHE A 90 6.13 -3.23 -18.55
C PHE A 90 6.84 -3.52 -17.23
N ALA A 91 8.14 -3.84 -17.25
CA ALA A 91 8.94 -3.98 -16.04
C ALA A 91 9.01 -2.66 -15.24
N VAL A 92 9.16 -1.52 -15.92
CA VAL A 92 9.24 -0.20 -15.27
C VAL A 92 7.85 0.31 -14.84
N TYR A 93 6.82 0.17 -15.70
CA TYR A 93 5.51 0.80 -15.45
C TYR A 93 4.50 -0.10 -14.73
N VAL A 94 4.68 -1.41 -14.74
CA VAL A 94 3.79 -2.37 -14.07
C VAL A 94 4.50 -3.06 -12.90
N GLU A 95 5.60 -3.78 -13.17
CA GLU A 95 6.26 -4.62 -12.16
C GLU A 95 6.84 -3.79 -11.01
N TYR A 96 7.66 -2.78 -11.32
CA TYR A 96 8.33 -1.98 -10.30
C TYR A 96 7.37 -1.24 -9.35
N PRO A 97 6.32 -0.51 -9.82
CA PRO A 97 5.34 0.11 -8.94
C PRO A 97 4.55 -0.90 -8.10
N CYS A 98 4.20 -2.06 -8.66
CA CYS A 98 3.53 -3.13 -7.91
C CYS A 98 4.42 -3.73 -6.82
N LEU A 99 5.72 -3.95 -7.08
CA LEU A 99 6.69 -4.39 -6.08
C LEU A 99 6.85 -3.37 -4.94
N CYS A 100 6.94 -2.08 -5.28
CA CYS A 100 7.00 -1.02 -4.27
C CYS A 100 5.75 -1.02 -3.40
N THR A 101 4.57 -1.11 -4.02
CA THR A 101 3.27 -1.16 -3.32
C THR A 101 3.18 -2.38 -2.43
N LEU A 102 3.53 -3.57 -2.92
CA LEU A 102 3.54 -4.80 -2.14
C LEU A 102 4.47 -4.68 -0.93
N SER A 103 5.66 -4.11 -1.10
CA SER A 103 6.62 -3.88 -0.02
C SER A 103 6.07 -2.96 1.07
N VAL A 104 5.41 -1.86 0.68
CA VAL A 104 4.72 -0.96 1.60
C VAL A 104 3.58 -1.68 2.32
N CYS A 105 2.73 -2.41 1.60
CA CYS A 105 1.61 -3.14 2.17
C CYS A 105 2.08 -4.21 3.17
N VAL A 106 3.15 -4.95 2.86
CA VAL A 106 3.73 -5.94 3.80
C VAL A 106 4.23 -5.26 5.06
N LEU A 107 4.96 -4.14 4.93
CA LEU A 107 5.48 -3.41 6.08
C LEU A 107 4.33 -2.85 6.94
N VAL A 108 3.36 -2.18 6.35
CA VAL A 108 2.17 -1.65 7.05
C VAL A 108 1.38 -2.76 7.74
N ASN A 109 1.15 -3.89 7.05
CA ASN A 109 0.41 -5.02 7.62
C ASN A 109 1.11 -5.62 8.85
N ARG A 110 2.44 -5.61 8.91
CA ARG A 110 3.19 -6.03 10.11
C ARG A 110 2.88 -5.13 11.32
N TYR A 111 2.80 -3.82 11.12
CA TYR A 111 2.40 -2.89 12.18
C TYR A 111 0.93 -3.05 12.58
N VAL A 112 0.05 -3.35 11.64
CA VAL A 112 -1.35 -3.69 11.92
C VAL A 112 -1.45 -4.93 12.80
N LEU A 113 -0.67 -5.98 12.51
CA LEU A 113 -0.61 -7.18 13.33
C LEU A 113 -0.09 -6.89 14.75
N LEU A 114 0.94 -6.05 14.87
CA LEU A 114 1.46 -5.63 16.17
C LEU A 114 0.39 -4.90 17.00
N LEU A 115 -0.38 -3.99 16.39
CA LEU A 115 -1.50 -3.32 17.04
C LEU A 115 -2.60 -4.30 17.46
N PHE A 116 -2.93 -5.25 16.59
CA PHE A 116 -3.94 -6.27 16.87
C PHE A 116 -3.53 -7.15 18.07
N GLN A 117 -2.26 -7.61 18.10
CA GLN A 117 -1.74 -8.40 19.23
C GLN A 117 -1.74 -7.59 20.53
N PHE A 118 -1.43 -6.30 20.43
CA PHE A 118 -1.48 -5.43 21.60
C PHE A 118 -2.93 -5.31 22.13
N ASP A 119 -3.93 -5.10 21.25
CA ASP A 119 -5.35 -5.09 21.65
C ASP A 119 -5.78 -6.43 22.27
N GLU A 120 -5.38 -7.55 21.68
CA GLU A 120 -5.68 -8.87 22.21
C GLU A 120 -5.03 -9.11 23.59
N SER A 121 -3.80 -8.63 23.80
CA SER A 121 -3.13 -8.70 25.09
C SER A 121 -3.84 -7.86 26.17
N LEU A 122 -4.41 -6.71 25.77
CA LEU A 122 -5.23 -5.89 26.67
C LEU A 122 -6.52 -6.59 27.07
N ARG A 123 -7.20 -7.23 26.13
CA ARG A 123 -8.47 -7.96 26.38
C ARG A 123 -8.28 -9.17 27.29
N LYS A 124 -7.14 -9.86 27.18
CA LYS A 124 -6.77 -11.02 28.01
C LYS A 124 -6.24 -10.64 29.38
N MET A 125 -6.03 -9.34 29.65
CA MET A 125 -5.47 -8.91 30.92
C MET A 125 -6.48 -9.10 32.04
N GLU A 126 -6.10 -9.86 33.06
CA GLU A 126 -6.90 -10.03 34.25
C GLU A 126 -7.10 -8.71 34.97
N PHE A 127 -8.33 -8.47 35.39
CA PHE A 127 -8.75 -7.23 36.03
C PHE A 127 -8.00 -6.92 37.33
N SER A 128 -7.66 -7.96 38.10
CA SER A 128 -6.90 -7.85 39.33
C SER A 128 -5.47 -7.35 39.16
N MET A 129 -4.85 -7.63 38.03
CA MET A 129 -3.50 -7.27 37.68
C MET A 129 -3.38 -5.91 36.96
N PHE A 130 -4.51 -5.28 36.65
CA PHE A 130 -4.55 -4.10 35.81
C PHE A 130 -3.77 -2.91 36.39
N PRO A 131 -3.92 -2.54 37.69
CA PRO A 131 -3.19 -1.41 38.26
C PRO A 131 -1.67 -1.56 38.16
N THR A 132 -1.14 -2.74 38.49
CA THR A 132 0.31 -3.00 38.51
C THR A 132 0.93 -3.03 37.11
N LYS A 133 0.13 -3.32 36.07
CA LYS A 133 0.59 -3.40 34.67
C LYS A 133 0.33 -2.13 33.85
N CYS A 134 -0.38 -1.14 34.40
CA CYS A 134 -0.73 0.11 33.67
C CYS A 134 0.48 0.81 33.06
N PHE A 135 1.54 0.98 33.83
CA PHE A 135 2.75 1.65 33.36
C PHE A 135 3.40 0.90 32.17
N ARG A 136 3.42 -0.42 32.24
CA ARG A 136 3.94 -1.26 31.13
C ARG A 136 3.10 -1.14 29.87
N VAL A 137 1.76 -1.08 30.01
CA VAL A 137 0.82 -0.88 28.90
C VAL A 137 1.06 0.47 28.22
N VAL A 138 1.15 1.55 29.03
CA VAL A 138 1.39 2.90 28.53
C VAL A 138 2.73 3.01 27.79
N ASN A 139 3.78 2.42 28.35
CA ASN A 139 5.10 2.42 27.71
C ASN A 139 5.09 1.65 26.39
N LYS A 140 4.51 0.43 26.35
CA LYS A 140 4.42 -0.38 25.14
C LYS A 140 3.60 0.35 24.06
N TYR A 141 2.46 0.94 24.42
CA TYR A 141 1.66 1.75 23.49
C TYR A 141 2.45 2.94 22.93
N THR A 142 3.13 3.70 23.81
CA THR A 142 3.91 4.87 23.40
C THR A 142 5.07 4.49 22.47
N GLU A 143 5.68 3.34 22.67
CA GLU A 143 6.71 2.81 21.79
C GLU A 143 6.14 2.46 20.41
N ILE A 144 5.02 1.73 20.35
CA ILE A 144 4.32 1.40 19.09
C ILE A 144 3.93 2.69 18.35
N GLU A 145 3.33 3.65 19.05
CA GLU A 145 2.93 4.95 18.51
C GLU A 145 4.11 5.70 17.85
N LYS A 146 5.25 5.80 18.55
CA LYS A 146 6.47 6.41 18.00
C LYS A 146 6.94 5.72 16.72
N LYS A 147 6.84 4.39 16.66
CA LYS A 147 7.23 3.62 15.46
C LYS A 147 6.26 3.82 14.30
N ILE A 148 4.95 3.96 14.59
CA ILE A 148 3.95 4.26 13.56
C ILE A 148 4.16 5.67 13.02
N LEU A 149 4.47 6.67 13.86
CA LEU A 149 4.82 8.02 13.39
C LEU A 149 6.05 7.98 12.49
N LEU A 150 7.10 7.27 12.90
CA LEU A 150 8.31 7.12 12.08
C LEU A 150 8.02 6.42 10.76
N LEU A 151 7.12 5.41 10.75
CA LEU A 151 6.64 4.73 9.55
C LEU A 151 5.91 5.71 8.62
N LYS A 152 4.99 6.51 9.17
CA LYS A 152 4.25 7.54 8.44
C LYS A 152 5.23 8.49 7.74
N ASP A 153 6.15 9.10 8.49
CA ASP A 153 7.12 10.06 7.96
C ASP A 153 8.01 9.47 6.87
N THR A 154 8.40 8.20 7.04
CA THR A 154 9.27 7.51 6.08
C THR A 154 8.56 7.17 4.78
N LEU A 155 7.30 6.72 4.85
CA LEU A 155 6.53 6.25 3.71
C LEU A 155 5.72 7.34 3.02
N SER A 156 5.49 8.50 3.67
CA SER A 156 4.63 9.59 3.17
C SER A 156 5.00 10.00 1.73
N ALA A 157 6.26 10.34 1.46
CA ALA A 157 6.69 10.76 0.13
C ALA A 157 6.70 9.62 -0.92
N PRO A 158 7.18 8.39 -0.64
CA PRO A 158 7.02 7.28 -1.57
C PRO A 158 5.56 6.99 -1.94
N MET A 159 4.66 6.97 -0.95
CA MET A 159 3.25 6.75 -1.20
C MET A 159 2.62 7.85 -2.04
N PHE A 160 3.05 9.11 -1.86
CA PHE A 160 2.60 10.23 -2.69
C PHE A 160 3.00 10.05 -4.15
N ILE A 161 4.25 9.68 -4.41
CA ILE A 161 4.74 9.45 -5.79
C ILE A 161 3.98 8.28 -6.44
N MET A 162 3.75 7.19 -5.70
CA MET A 162 2.98 6.05 -6.20
C MET A 162 1.52 6.42 -6.51
N LEU A 163 0.86 7.18 -5.64
CA LEU A 163 -0.50 7.67 -5.90
C LEU A 163 -0.55 8.58 -7.13
N LEU A 164 0.35 9.56 -7.20
CA LEU A 164 0.41 10.50 -8.32
C LEU A 164 0.62 9.76 -9.65
N GLY A 165 1.59 8.84 -9.71
CA GLY A 165 1.82 8.00 -10.87
C GLY A 165 0.60 7.13 -11.23
N SER A 166 -0.09 6.59 -10.23
CA SER A 166 -1.30 5.79 -10.45
C SER A 166 -2.45 6.61 -11.03
N PHE A 167 -2.64 7.86 -10.56
CA PHE A 167 -3.63 8.77 -11.13
C PHE A 167 -3.29 9.12 -12.57
N PHE A 168 -2.03 9.42 -12.88
CA PHE A 168 -1.59 9.69 -14.24
C PHE A 168 -1.80 8.48 -15.16
N ASN A 169 -1.50 7.28 -14.72
CA ASN A 169 -1.71 6.06 -15.49
C ASN A 169 -3.19 5.85 -15.83
N ILE A 170 -4.07 5.99 -14.84
CA ILE A 170 -5.52 5.85 -15.06
C ILE A 170 -6.04 6.98 -15.96
N TYR A 171 -5.63 8.23 -15.71
CA TYR A 171 -6.04 9.37 -16.52
C TYR A 171 -5.61 9.22 -17.99
N THR A 172 -4.36 8.82 -18.23
CA THR A 172 -3.84 8.58 -19.58
C THR A 172 -4.58 7.44 -20.27
N ALA A 173 -4.86 6.36 -19.55
CA ALA A 173 -5.65 5.26 -20.07
C ALA A 173 -7.06 5.73 -20.47
N LEU A 174 -7.77 6.44 -19.60
CA LEU A 174 -9.11 6.95 -19.87
C LEU A 174 -9.11 7.95 -21.04
N SER A 175 -8.19 8.91 -21.05
CA SER A 175 -8.09 9.93 -22.11
C SER A 175 -7.84 9.32 -23.49
N ASN A 176 -7.00 8.28 -23.57
CA ASN A 176 -6.71 7.63 -24.84
C ASN A 176 -7.80 6.64 -25.28
N THR A 177 -8.50 5.99 -24.33
CA THR A 177 -9.62 5.10 -24.63
C THR A 177 -10.80 5.84 -25.31
N LEU A 178 -10.92 7.14 -25.05
CA LEU A 178 -12.00 7.99 -25.60
C LEU A 178 -11.67 8.56 -26.99
N LYS A 179 -10.47 8.30 -27.53
CA LYS A 179 -10.11 8.69 -28.91
C LYS A 179 -10.67 7.66 -29.88
N GLU A 180 -11.11 8.15 -31.02
CA GLU A 180 -11.47 7.31 -32.16
C GLU A 180 -10.20 6.64 -32.72
N ASP A 181 -10.35 5.41 -33.23
CA ASP A 181 -9.29 4.65 -33.91
C ASP A 181 -8.07 4.23 -33.07
N VAL A 182 -8.30 3.72 -31.86
CA VAL A 182 -7.23 3.15 -31.02
C VAL A 182 -6.82 1.77 -31.57
N PRO A 183 -5.55 1.57 -31.97
CA PRO A 183 -5.06 0.27 -32.43
C PRO A 183 -5.23 -0.82 -31.36
N SER A 184 -5.50 -2.07 -31.78
CA SER A 184 -5.79 -3.19 -30.86
C SER A 184 -4.65 -3.49 -29.90
N TYR A 185 -3.40 -3.34 -30.30
CA TYR A 185 -2.23 -3.56 -29.41
C TYR A 185 -2.13 -2.50 -28.31
N TYR A 186 -2.58 -1.28 -28.57
CA TYR A 186 -2.52 -0.18 -27.60
C TYR A 186 -3.45 -0.41 -26.42
N TRP A 187 -4.52 -1.20 -26.59
CA TRP A 187 -5.41 -1.60 -25.48
C TRP A 187 -4.70 -2.39 -24.40
N ILE A 188 -3.61 -3.11 -24.73
CA ILE A 188 -2.80 -3.80 -23.72
C ILE A 188 -2.09 -2.81 -22.81
N GLU A 189 -1.51 -1.76 -23.38
CA GLU A 189 -0.84 -0.70 -22.62
C GLU A 189 -1.85 0.07 -21.75
N LEU A 190 -2.96 0.50 -22.34
CA LEU A 190 -4.00 1.22 -21.61
C LEU A 190 -4.61 0.39 -20.50
N GLY A 191 -4.93 -0.87 -20.77
CA GLY A 191 -5.50 -1.79 -19.81
C GLY A 191 -4.52 -2.12 -18.67
N SER A 192 -3.24 -2.34 -18.98
CA SER A 192 -2.21 -2.60 -17.97
C SER A 192 -1.96 -1.36 -17.09
N ASN A 193 -1.91 -0.17 -17.66
CA ASN A 193 -1.73 1.09 -16.91
C ASN A 193 -2.93 1.38 -16.00
N ALA A 194 -4.15 1.26 -16.51
CA ALA A 194 -5.37 1.46 -15.73
C ALA A 194 -5.49 0.44 -14.58
N SER A 195 -5.26 -0.83 -14.87
CA SER A 195 -5.33 -1.89 -13.85
C SER A 195 -4.24 -1.72 -12.78
N THR A 196 -3.00 -1.43 -13.18
CA THR A 196 -1.89 -1.18 -12.26
C THR A 196 -2.19 0.00 -11.35
N GLY A 197 -2.61 1.15 -11.92
CA GLY A 197 -2.98 2.33 -11.13
C GLY A 197 -4.10 2.04 -10.14
N THR A 198 -5.14 1.34 -10.58
CA THR A 198 -6.27 0.92 -9.74
C THR A 198 -5.82 0.03 -8.59
N VAL A 199 -5.05 -1.02 -8.87
CA VAL A 199 -4.53 -1.95 -7.86
C VAL A 199 -3.68 -1.22 -6.81
N ILE A 200 -2.84 -0.28 -7.23
CA ILE A 200 -1.99 0.51 -6.31
C ILE A 200 -2.87 1.36 -5.37
N ILE A 201 -3.83 2.13 -5.91
CA ILE A 201 -4.70 3.00 -5.11
C ILE A 201 -5.49 2.17 -4.09
N PHE A 202 -6.11 1.06 -4.51
CA PHE A 202 -6.87 0.18 -3.63
C PHE A 202 -5.98 -0.45 -2.55
N SER A 203 -4.83 -1.01 -2.95
CA SER A 203 -3.93 -1.71 -2.02
C SER A 203 -3.38 -0.79 -0.95
N LEU A 204 -2.90 0.40 -1.33
CA LEU A 204 -2.39 1.39 -0.37
C LEU A 204 -3.49 1.86 0.58
N THR A 205 -4.67 2.22 0.05
CA THR A 205 -5.76 2.72 0.87
C THR A 205 -6.26 1.66 1.83
N PHE A 206 -6.48 0.43 1.37
CA PHE A 206 -6.95 -0.66 2.21
C PHE A 206 -5.94 -1.03 3.29
N CYS A 207 -4.65 -1.16 2.95
CA CYS A 207 -3.63 -1.51 3.93
C CYS A 207 -3.42 -0.38 4.97
N CYS A 208 -3.32 0.87 4.51
CA CYS A 208 -3.05 2.00 5.40
C CYS A 208 -4.23 2.37 6.31
N SER A 209 -5.48 2.20 5.86
CA SER A 209 -6.67 2.48 6.68
C SER A 209 -6.82 1.54 7.88
N ARG A 210 -6.17 0.39 7.88
CA ARG A 210 -6.21 -0.58 8.99
C ARG A 210 -5.43 -0.11 10.23
N ILE A 211 -4.44 0.77 10.10
CA ILE A 211 -3.71 1.32 11.25
C ILE A 211 -4.64 2.14 12.15
N PRO A 212 -5.32 3.20 11.66
CA PRO A 212 -6.23 3.98 12.49
C PRO A 212 -7.39 3.15 13.05
N GLU A 213 -7.91 2.17 12.30
CA GLU A 213 -8.95 1.27 12.79
C GLU A 213 -8.50 0.47 14.01
N ASN A 214 -7.29 -0.11 13.98
CA ASN A 214 -6.78 -0.87 15.13
C ASN A 214 -6.39 0.03 16.30
N MET A 215 -5.88 1.24 16.05
CA MET A 215 -5.66 2.23 17.10
C MET A 215 -6.97 2.63 17.79
N LEU A 216 -8.05 2.80 17.03
CA LEU A 216 -9.38 3.08 17.57
C LEU A 216 -9.92 1.92 18.41
N LYS A 217 -9.75 0.68 17.96
CA LYS A 217 -10.11 -0.52 18.74
C LYS A 217 -9.37 -0.57 20.08
N ILE A 218 -8.06 -0.30 20.08
CA ILE A 218 -7.26 -0.24 21.32
C ILE A 218 -7.81 0.83 22.27
N LYS A 219 -8.15 2.02 21.77
CA LYS A 219 -8.73 3.09 22.58
C LYS A 219 -10.06 2.69 23.19
N THR A 220 -10.94 2.08 22.40
CA THR A 220 -12.23 1.55 22.88
C THR A 220 -12.04 0.47 23.96
N THR A 221 -11.09 -0.46 23.75
CA THR A 221 -10.75 -1.48 24.74
C THR A 221 -10.22 -0.87 26.03
N LEU A 222 -9.32 0.13 25.93
CA LEU A 222 -8.80 0.85 27.09
C LEU A 222 -9.90 1.62 27.84
N GLY A 223 -10.78 2.34 27.14
CA GLY A 223 -11.93 3.02 27.72
C GLY A 223 -12.83 2.06 28.51
N SER A 224 -13.18 0.92 27.91
CA SER A 224 -13.98 -0.11 28.60
C SER A 224 -13.28 -0.68 29.84
N LEU A 225 -11.95 -0.86 29.82
CA LEU A 225 -11.18 -1.30 30.97
C LEU A 225 -11.15 -0.23 32.08
N ILE A 226 -11.00 1.05 31.72
CA ILE A 226 -11.02 2.18 32.65
C ILE A 226 -12.37 2.28 33.34
N ASP A 227 -13.48 2.22 32.58
CA ASP A 227 -14.83 2.31 33.11
C ASP A 227 -15.12 1.16 34.10
N LYS A 228 -14.79 -0.07 33.73
CA LYS A 228 -14.94 -1.24 34.62
C LYS A 228 -14.15 -1.10 35.90
N HIS A 229 -12.96 -0.49 35.85
CA HIS A 229 -12.13 -0.29 37.03
C HIS A 229 -12.66 0.83 37.92
N GLN A 230 -13.14 1.95 37.35
CA GLN A 230 -13.74 3.05 38.08
C GLN A 230 -14.99 2.62 38.85
N PHE A 231 -15.83 1.75 38.27
CA PHE A 231 -17.01 1.21 38.96
C PHE A 231 -16.66 0.40 40.20
N LYS A 232 -15.49 -0.26 40.24
CA LYS A 232 -15.11 -1.14 41.34
C LYS A 232 -14.31 -0.45 42.44
N TYR A 233 -13.58 0.61 42.12
CA TYR A 233 -12.69 1.32 43.04
C TYR A 233 -12.94 2.84 42.94
N GLN A 234 -13.64 3.40 43.95
CA GLN A 234 -14.01 4.83 43.98
C GLN A 234 -12.86 5.82 44.08
N ASN A 235 -11.63 5.40 44.36
CA ASN A 235 -10.46 6.26 44.45
C ASN A 235 -9.65 6.26 43.18
N GLY A 236 -9.64 7.39 42.47
CA GLY A 236 -8.88 7.60 41.22
C GLY A 236 -7.37 7.60 41.48
N ASN A 237 -6.72 6.47 41.20
CA ASN A 237 -5.27 6.32 41.25
C ASN A 237 -4.60 7.07 40.09
N GLU A 238 -3.36 7.58 40.34
CA GLU A 238 -2.49 8.19 39.31
C GLU A 238 -2.30 7.32 38.06
N GLU A 239 -2.29 6.02 38.24
CA GLU A 239 -2.20 5.01 37.18
C GLU A 239 -3.34 5.12 36.16
N MET A 240 -4.57 5.39 36.62
CA MET A 240 -5.73 5.61 35.76
C MET A 240 -5.64 6.90 34.93
N LYS A 241 -5.01 7.94 35.49
CA LYS A 241 -4.76 9.18 34.74
C LYS A 241 -3.83 8.94 33.55
N CYS A 242 -2.83 8.06 33.70
CA CYS A 242 -1.93 7.71 32.61
C CYS A 242 -2.66 6.98 31.45
N LEU A 243 -3.57 6.05 31.76
CA LEU A 243 -4.37 5.34 30.76
C LEU A 243 -5.35 6.26 30.05
N LYS A 244 -6.01 7.16 30.79
CA LYS A 244 -6.87 8.20 30.21
C LYS A 244 -6.13 9.12 29.26
N ARG A 245 -4.82 9.38 29.48
CA ARG A 245 -3.99 10.12 28.53
C ARG A 245 -3.80 9.33 27.22
N VAL A 246 -3.62 8.01 27.29
CA VAL A 246 -3.51 7.16 26.07
C VAL A 246 -4.82 7.12 25.31
N GLU A 247 -5.94 6.97 26.00
CA GLU A 247 -7.29 6.99 25.39
C GLU A 247 -7.57 8.31 24.65
N LYS A 248 -7.14 9.45 25.22
CA LYS A 248 -7.34 10.80 24.63
C LYS A 248 -6.37 11.15 23.50
N LYS A 249 -5.29 10.37 23.28
CA LYS A 249 -4.36 10.65 22.19
C LYS A 249 -5.04 10.57 20.82
N ASP A 250 -4.57 11.33 19.86
CA ASP A 250 -5.11 11.29 18.50
C ASP A 250 -4.80 9.96 17.78
N VAL A 251 -5.67 9.62 16.86
CA VAL A 251 -5.47 8.45 15.98
C VAL A 251 -4.57 8.86 14.83
N ILE A 252 -3.54 8.08 14.58
CA ILE A 252 -2.58 8.36 13.51
C ILE A 252 -3.12 7.79 12.20
N TYR A 253 -3.28 8.66 11.20
CA TYR A 253 -3.58 8.30 9.82
C TYR A 253 -2.29 8.27 9.02
N MET A 254 -2.10 7.21 8.23
CA MET A 254 -1.06 7.19 7.21
C MET A 254 -1.43 8.20 6.14
N SER A 255 -0.45 8.97 5.66
CA SER A 255 -0.68 10.03 4.65
C SER A 255 0.29 9.90 3.49
N ALA A 256 -0.16 10.34 2.32
CA ALA A 256 0.67 10.51 1.14
C ALA A 256 1.07 11.98 1.01
N GLY A 257 2.36 12.29 1.20
CA GLY A 257 2.91 13.64 1.11
C GLY A 257 2.32 14.63 2.11
N ASP A 258 1.71 14.15 3.20
CA ASP A 258 0.90 14.94 4.15
C ASP A 258 -0.28 15.72 3.52
N VAL A 259 -0.60 15.40 2.25
CA VAL A 259 -1.71 16.00 1.49
C VAL A 259 -2.96 15.13 1.56
N VAL A 260 -2.80 13.80 1.50
CA VAL A 260 -3.90 12.85 1.43
C VAL A 260 -3.79 11.82 2.54
N ASP A 261 -4.80 11.76 3.41
CA ASP A 261 -4.94 10.69 4.39
C ASP A 261 -5.57 9.46 3.77
N PHE A 262 -4.98 8.28 4.02
CA PHE A 262 -5.54 7.01 3.58
C PHE A 262 -6.71 6.59 4.47
N ARG A 263 -7.91 7.01 4.06
CA ARG A 263 -9.19 6.58 4.61
C ARG A 263 -9.97 5.83 3.53
N ILE A 264 -10.85 4.93 3.91
CA ILE A 264 -11.70 4.22 2.92
C ILE A 264 -12.51 5.23 2.08
N SER A 265 -12.96 6.34 2.68
CA SER A 265 -13.65 7.42 1.97
C SER A 265 -12.81 8.06 0.86
N PHE A 266 -11.47 8.00 0.93
CA PHE A 266 -10.59 8.47 -0.11
C PHE A 266 -10.82 7.74 -1.43
N LEU A 267 -11.12 6.44 -1.42
CA LEU A 267 -11.44 5.68 -2.64
C LEU A 267 -12.64 6.27 -3.37
N LEU A 268 -13.71 6.61 -2.64
CA LEU A 268 -14.90 7.21 -3.24
C LEU A 268 -14.59 8.56 -3.86
N THR A 269 -13.79 9.39 -3.18
CA THR A 269 -13.35 10.69 -3.71
C THR A 269 -12.48 10.51 -4.94
N ALA A 270 -11.49 9.61 -4.90
CA ALA A 270 -10.57 9.36 -5.99
C ALA A 270 -11.29 8.89 -7.26
N PHE A 271 -12.16 7.87 -7.13
CA PHE A 271 -12.91 7.35 -8.27
C PHE A 271 -13.99 8.32 -8.74
N GLY A 272 -14.65 9.04 -7.84
CA GLY A 272 -15.61 10.10 -8.20
C GLY A 272 -14.93 11.20 -9.02
N THR A 273 -13.74 11.63 -8.64
CA THR A 273 -12.96 12.62 -9.38
C THR A 273 -12.56 12.10 -10.76
N LEU A 274 -12.04 10.88 -10.86
CA LEU A 274 -11.68 10.24 -12.13
C LEU A 274 -12.88 10.12 -13.05
N LEU A 275 -14.04 9.70 -12.53
CA LEU A 275 -15.28 9.59 -13.30
C LEU A 275 -15.73 10.97 -13.83
N THR A 276 -15.70 12.00 -13.00
CA THR A 276 -16.08 13.37 -13.38
C THR A 276 -15.18 13.89 -14.50
N TYR A 277 -13.87 13.70 -14.39
CA TYR A 277 -12.94 14.10 -15.45
C TYR A 277 -13.13 13.29 -16.73
N SER A 278 -13.45 12.00 -16.64
CA SER A 278 -13.75 11.17 -17.82
C SER A 278 -14.97 11.68 -18.56
N ILE A 279 -16.05 12.02 -17.86
CA ILE A 279 -17.27 12.60 -18.45
C ILE A 279 -16.97 13.97 -19.07
N LEU A 280 -16.12 14.78 -18.41
CA LEU A 280 -15.73 16.08 -18.97
C LEU A 280 -14.98 15.93 -20.30
N ILE A 281 -14.05 14.97 -20.39
CA ILE A 281 -13.29 14.69 -21.62
C ILE A 281 -14.23 14.26 -22.74
N VAL A 282 -15.22 13.39 -22.46
CA VAL A 282 -16.21 12.94 -23.45
C VAL A 282 -17.04 14.10 -23.97
N ASN A 283 -17.39 15.07 -23.12
CA ASN A 283 -18.22 16.24 -23.54
C ASN A 283 -17.43 17.33 -24.24
N LEU A 284 -16.10 17.31 -24.21
CA LEU A 284 -15.23 18.29 -24.87
C LEU A 284 -14.76 17.84 -26.27
N ASN A 285 -14.90 16.57 -26.61
CA ASN A 285 -14.64 15.98 -27.92
C ASN A 285 -15.94 15.87 -28.72
#